data_ceb3e39c2dd7d1c70ee77046868f24ad
#
_entry.id   ceb3e39c2dd7d1c70ee77046868f24ad
#
_cell.length_a   1.000
_cell.length_b   1.000
_cell.length_c   1.000
_cell.angle_alpha   90.00
_cell.angle_beta   90.00
_cell.angle_gamma   90.00
#
_symmetry.space_group_name_H-M   'P 1'
#
loop_
_entity.id
_entity.type
_entity.pdbx_description
1 polymer ?
#
loop_
_entity_poly.entity_id
_entity_poly.type
_entity_poly.pdbx_seq_one_letter_code
_entity_poly.pdbx_strand_id
1 'polypeptide(L)'
;KRQIYTSMSRDNGQSQIIDLKNEGSVKRVIGVVSGKGGVGKSFVTSRLAAIFQKKGYNSAVLDADITGPSIPRCFGLKNKAEANENGIQPELTKGGIQVMSVNLLLDEESVPVVWRGPIIAGTVKQFWSEVDWKDVEYMFVDMPPGTGDVPLTVFQSLPVDGIIIVTSPSELVSMIVEKAVNMANAMEIPVLGIVENYSYIKCPDCGKLIYPFGEGKTDDVGLKYGIPVLSRLPMDSRIADAMDNGKVEDLELDVLGETADTIEFLLRNVDHSIDREEYGEDHKVAIALDEDEKFVGKLANAHRFVIADTKGKKILERTTLEAASPEEAVAALKKAGVDMVICSGIDKHLRASLADNAIASVPVLKGEVEDILANFLNGQYSKA
;
A
#
# COMPACT_ATOMS: atom_id res chain seq x y z
N LYS A 1 3.23 18.01 13.71
CA LYS A 1 4.11 18.03 12.50
C LYS A 1 3.39 17.60 11.22
N ARG A 2 2.08 17.28 11.28
CA ARG A 2 1.20 17.10 10.13
C ARG A 2 0.73 18.42 9.47
N GLN A 3 1.20 19.56 9.96
CA GLN A 3 0.83 20.89 9.41
C GLN A 3 1.32 21.19 7.99
N ILE A 4 2.10 20.30 7.37
CA ILE A 4 2.67 20.56 6.03
C ILE A 4 1.70 20.21 4.91
N TYR A 5 0.71 19.35 5.16
CA TYR A 5 -0.33 19.05 4.16
C TYR A 5 -1.45 20.10 4.05
N THR A 6 -1.53 21.03 5.02
CA THR A 6 -2.55 22.10 5.05
C THR A 6 -2.13 23.39 4.36
N SER A 7 -0.90 23.52 3.84
CA SER A 7 -0.42 24.79 3.27
C SER A 7 -0.49 24.91 1.76
N MET A 8 -1.03 23.92 1.04
CA MET A 8 -1.41 24.13 -0.37
C MET A 8 -2.84 24.59 -0.43
N SER A 9 -3.02 25.90 -0.49
CA SER A 9 -4.27 26.59 -0.70
C SER A 9 -5.02 26.02 -1.90
N ARG A 10 -6.08 25.27 -1.63
CA ARG A 10 -7.09 24.89 -2.63
C ARG A 10 -8.33 25.69 -2.36
N ASP A 11 -8.49 26.76 -3.09
CA ASP A 11 -9.80 27.34 -3.33
C ASP A 11 -10.59 26.36 -4.23
N ASN A 12 -11.77 25.98 -3.75
CA ASN A 12 -12.79 25.12 -4.36
C ASN A 12 -12.69 23.60 -4.08
N GLY A 13 -13.07 23.23 -2.87
CA GLY A 13 -13.29 21.87 -2.43
C GLY A 13 -12.55 21.60 -1.12
N GLN A 14 -13.07 22.10 -0.01
CA GLN A 14 -12.49 21.90 1.32
C GLN A 14 -12.31 20.42 1.60
N SER A 15 -11.06 19.95 1.63
CA SER A 15 -10.69 18.69 2.25
C SER A 15 -11.12 18.77 3.72
N GLN A 16 -12.08 17.94 4.09
CA GLN A 16 -12.62 17.88 5.46
C GLN A 16 -11.86 16.86 6.31
N ILE A 17 -10.55 16.75 6.14
CA ILE A 17 -9.71 15.90 7.02
C ILE A 17 -9.82 16.45 8.42
N ILE A 18 -10.25 15.59 9.34
CA ILE A 18 -10.43 15.93 10.76
C ILE A 18 -9.19 15.44 11.51
N ASP A 19 -8.64 16.29 12.37
CA ASP A 19 -7.56 15.87 13.25
C ASP A 19 -8.06 14.83 14.27
N LEU A 20 -7.19 13.93 14.67
CA LEU A 20 -7.46 12.99 15.77
C LEU A 20 -7.72 13.78 17.04
N LYS A 21 -8.74 13.39 17.82
CA LYS A 21 -9.03 14.03 19.13
C LYS A 21 -7.85 13.92 20.10
N ASN A 22 -7.20 12.78 20.07
CA ASN A 22 -6.00 12.55 20.84
C ASN A 22 -4.81 12.86 19.92
N GLU A 23 -3.77 13.46 20.41
CA GLU A 23 -2.47 13.61 19.72
C GLU A 23 -1.85 12.24 19.39
N GLY A 24 -2.69 11.25 19.40
CA GLY A 24 -2.42 9.87 19.12
C GLY A 24 -2.05 9.66 17.66
N SER A 25 -1.34 8.77 17.48
CA SER A 25 -0.39 8.46 16.53
C SER A 25 -0.90 7.39 15.57
N VAL A 26 -1.41 7.81 14.46
CA VAL A 26 -1.48 6.96 13.28
C VAL A 26 -0.46 7.51 12.28
N LYS A 27 0.62 6.75 12.04
CA LYS A 27 1.73 7.24 11.19
C LYS A 27 1.44 7.08 9.70
N ARG A 28 0.83 5.95 9.30
CA ARG A 28 0.54 5.60 7.90
C ARG A 28 -0.87 5.09 7.75
N VAL A 29 -1.56 5.55 6.74
CA VAL A 29 -2.92 5.11 6.41
C VAL A 29 -2.96 4.58 4.98
N ILE A 30 -3.31 3.31 4.81
CA ILE A 30 -3.34 2.62 3.52
C ILE A 30 -4.77 2.21 3.21
N GLY A 31 -5.34 2.77 2.15
CA GLY A 31 -6.66 2.39 1.68
C GLY A 31 -6.59 1.12 0.82
N VAL A 32 -7.42 0.13 1.13
CA VAL A 32 -7.60 -1.06 0.29
C VAL A 32 -8.92 -0.92 -0.44
N VAL A 33 -8.86 -0.84 -1.76
CA VAL A 33 -10.01 -0.53 -2.63
C VAL A 33 -10.31 -1.66 -3.59
N SER A 34 -11.55 -1.76 -4.02
CA SER A 34 -11.97 -2.67 -5.08
C SER A 34 -13.07 -2.07 -5.93
N GLY A 35 -13.09 -2.38 -7.21
CA GLY A 35 -14.13 -1.87 -8.10
C GLY A 35 -15.47 -2.59 -7.98
N LYS A 36 -15.52 -3.76 -7.31
CA LYS A 36 -16.73 -4.53 -7.04
C LYS A 36 -16.60 -5.30 -5.73
N GLY A 37 -17.73 -5.69 -5.14
CA GLY A 37 -17.76 -6.57 -3.97
C GLY A 37 -17.31 -8.00 -4.30
N GLY A 38 -16.85 -8.73 -3.27
CA GLY A 38 -16.54 -10.15 -3.38
C GLY A 38 -15.19 -10.51 -4.04
N VAL A 39 -14.31 -9.53 -4.29
CA VAL A 39 -12.96 -9.79 -4.84
C VAL A 39 -11.91 -10.13 -3.78
N GLY A 40 -12.29 -10.20 -2.50
CA GLY A 40 -11.38 -10.52 -1.39
C GLY A 40 -10.62 -9.32 -0.82
N LYS A 41 -11.16 -8.12 -0.96
CA LYS A 41 -10.62 -6.87 -0.40
C LYS A 41 -10.31 -7.01 1.10
N SER A 42 -11.30 -7.44 1.89
CA SER A 42 -11.17 -7.60 3.35
C SER A 42 -10.14 -8.66 3.76
N PHE A 43 -9.93 -9.70 2.93
CA PHE A 43 -8.82 -10.64 3.13
C PHE A 43 -7.47 -9.93 2.97
N VAL A 44 -7.29 -9.17 1.88
CA VAL A 44 -6.04 -8.43 1.65
C VAL A 44 -5.78 -7.45 2.77
N THR A 45 -6.80 -6.69 3.20
CA THR A 45 -6.74 -5.75 4.32
C THR A 45 -6.29 -6.42 5.61
N SER A 46 -7.01 -7.47 6.04
CA SER A 46 -6.74 -8.19 7.28
C SER A 46 -5.39 -8.89 7.25
N ARG A 47 -5.03 -9.51 6.11
CA ARG A 47 -3.78 -10.24 5.99
C ARG A 47 -2.56 -9.31 5.99
N LEU A 48 -2.63 -8.17 5.34
CA LEU A 48 -1.56 -7.17 5.40
C LEU A 48 -1.37 -6.65 6.82
N ALA A 49 -2.46 -6.30 7.53
CA ALA A 49 -2.36 -5.89 8.93
C ALA A 49 -1.70 -6.97 9.80
N ALA A 50 -2.06 -8.25 9.61
CA ALA A 50 -1.45 -9.35 10.33
C ALA A 50 0.04 -9.54 10.00
N ILE A 51 0.45 -9.34 8.74
CA ILE A 51 1.86 -9.41 8.33
C ILE A 51 2.65 -8.26 8.96
N PHE A 52 2.14 -7.02 8.90
CA PHE A 52 2.82 -5.88 9.52
C PHE A 52 2.94 -6.03 11.03
N GLN A 53 1.91 -6.55 11.70
CA GLN A 53 1.97 -6.86 13.13
C GLN A 53 3.05 -7.90 13.44
N LYS A 54 3.14 -8.98 12.63
CA LYS A 54 4.20 -10.00 12.77
C LYS A 54 5.60 -9.46 12.48
N LYS A 55 5.72 -8.41 11.66
CA LYS A 55 7.00 -7.69 11.43
C LYS A 55 7.39 -6.78 12.58
N GLY A 56 6.57 -6.66 13.62
CA GLY A 56 6.82 -5.86 14.82
C GLY A 56 6.28 -4.42 14.76
N TYR A 57 5.45 -4.08 13.77
CA TYR A 57 4.77 -2.79 13.70
C TYR A 57 3.45 -2.84 14.45
N ASN A 58 3.07 -1.77 15.12
CA ASN A 58 1.75 -1.61 15.68
C ASN A 58 0.74 -1.36 14.56
N SER A 59 -0.06 -2.37 14.24
CA SER A 59 -1.01 -2.34 13.14
C SER A 59 -2.43 -2.05 13.61
N ALA A 60 -3.22 -1.40 12.74
CA ALA A 60 -4.63 -1.21 12.95
C ALA A 60 -5.44 -1.50 11.67
N VAL A 61 -6.71 -1.85 11.84
CA VAL A 61 -7.68 -1.97 10.76
C VAL A 61 -8.90 -1.11 11.05
N LEU A 62 -9.20 -0.20 10.14
CA LEU A 62 -10.45 0.56 10.13
C LEU A 62 -11.36 -0.03 9.05
N ASP A 63 -12.45 -0.67 9.48
CA ASP A 63 -13.49 -1.20 8.59
C ASP A 63 -14.45 -0.08 8.17
N ALA A 64 -14.23 0.45 6.99
CA ALA A 64 -15.05 1.48 6.38
C ALA A 64 -16.13 0.90 5.43
N ASP A 65 -16.17 -0.43 5.23
CA ASP A 65 -17.23 -1.11 4.48
C ASP A 65 -18.46 -1.35 5.36
N ILE A 66 -19.08 -0.27 5.78
CA ILE A 66 -20.21 -0.27 6.72
C ILE A 66 -21.41 -1.08 6.20
N THR A 67 -21.52 -1.24 4.89
CA THR A 67 -22.65 -1.98 4.27
C THR A 67 -22.48 -3.49 4.30
N GLY A 68 -21.26 -3.97 4.45
CA GLY A 68 -20.93 -5.40 4.52
C GLY A 68 -19.71 -5.65 5.39
N PRO A 69 -19.73 -5.17 6.67
CA PRO A 69 -18.56 -5.22 7.52
C PRO A 69 -18.16 -6.66 7.81
N SER A 70 -16.93 -7.02 7.48
CA SER A 70 -16.43 -8.40 7.59
C SER A 70 -15.16 -8.53 8.43
N ILE A 71 -14.49 -7.44 8.74
CA ILE A 71 -13.21 -7.43 9.44
C ILE A 71 -13.26 -8.09 10.82
N PRO A 72 -14.22 -7.79 11.71
CA PRO A 72 -14.31 -8.47 13.01
C PRO A 72 -14.38 -9.98 12.89
N ARG A 73 -15.17 -10.49 11.93
CA ARG A 73 -15.30 -11.93 11.66
C ARG A 73 -13.98 -12.54 11.21
N CYS A 74 -13.20 -11.86 10.36
CA CYS A 74 -11.91 -12.35 9.87
C CYS A 74 -10.89 -12.57 10.99
N PHE A 75 -10.97 -11.77 12.05
CA PHE A 75 -10.13 -11.87 13.25
C PHE A 75 -10.77 -12.65 14.41
N GLY A 76 -12.00 -13.10 14.26
CA GLY A 76 -12.73 -13.82 15.30
C GLY A 76 -13.13 -12.96 16.50
N LEU A 77 -13.25 -11.64 16.31
CA LEU A 77 -13.68 -10.70 17.33
C LEU A 77 -15.18 -10.85 17.60
N LYS A 78 -15.56 -10.96 18.86
CA LYS A 78 -16.94 -11.14 19.31
C LYS A 78 -17.38 -10.12 20.35
N ASN A 79 -16.43 -9.43 20.96
CA ASN A 79 -16.72 -8.40 21.96
C ASN A 79 -17.21 -7.14 21.25
N LYS A 80 -17.92 -6.31 22.01
CA LYS A 80 -18.30 -4.97 21.56
C LYS A 80 -17.23 -3.96 21.95
N ALA A 81 -17.04 -2.96 21.12
CA ALA A 81 -16.18 -1.85 21.44
C ALA A 81 -16.79 -1.05 22.60
N GLU A 82 -15.99 -0.77 23.61
CA GLU A 82 -16.40 0.02 24.78
C GLU A 82 -15.89 1.46 24.65
N ALA A 83 -16.56 2.40 25.30
CA ALA A 83 -16.11 3.76 25.37
C ALA A 83 -15.69 4.11 26.80
N ASN A 84 -14.63 4.89 26.95
CA ASN A 84 -14.18 5.45 28.20
C ASN A 84 -13.94 6.97 28.08
N GLU A 85 -13.32 7.59 29.07
CA GLU A 85 -13.01 9.02 29.08
C GLU A 85 -12.12 9.49 27.92
N ASN A 86 -11.30 8.58 27.36
CA ASN A 86 -10.40 8.89 26.23
C ASN A 86 -11.08 8.69 24.86
N GLY A 87 -12.25 8.06 24.81
CA GLY A 87 -12.96 7.80 23.56
C GLY A 87 -13.38 6.34 23.40
N ILE A 88 -13.75 5.95 22.17
CA ILE A 88 -14.11 4.58 21.83
C ILE A 88 -12.81 3.75 21.79
N GLN A 89 -12.79 2.63 22.52
CA GLN A 89 -11.63 1.75 22.52
C GLN A 89 -11.70 0.78 21.34
N PRO A 90 -10.66 0.67 20.51
CA PRO A 90 -10.63 -0.34 19.45
C PRO A 90 -10.53 -1.73 20.08
N GLU A 91 -11.19 -2.72 19.49
CA GLU A 91 -10.99 -4.12 19.89
C GLU A 91 -9.60 -4.61 19.47
N LEU A 92 -8.97 -5.39 20.33
CA LEU A 92 -7.66 -5.97 20.05
C LEU A 92 -7.83 -7.41 19.57
N THR A 93 -7.16 -7.74 18.46
CA THR A 93 -7.04 -9.11 18.01
C THR A 93 -6.12 -9.92 18.94
N LYS A 94 -6.06 -11.22 18.75
CA LYS A 94 -5.13 -12.11 19.46
C LYS A 94 -3.65 -11.66 19.29
N GLY A 95 -3.29 -11.15 18.13
CA GLY A 95 -1.95 -10.65 17.82
C GLY A 95 -1.72 -9.19 18.23
N GLY A 96 -2.72 -8.50 18.78
CA GLY A 96 -2.62 -7.11 19.23
C GLY A 96 -2.94 -6.06 18.17
N ILE A 97 -3.53 -6.44 17.03
CA ILE A 97 -3.99 -5.50 16.01
C ILE A 97 -5.20 -4.75 16.54
N GLN A 98 -5.20 -3.43 16.43
CA GLN A 98 -6.33 -2.58 16.82
C GLN A 98 -7.38 -2.58 15.70
N VAL A 99 -8.62 -2.95 16.01
CA VAL A 99 -9.71 -3.06 15.02
C VAL A 99 -10.89 -2.20 15.42
N MET A 100 -11.41 -1.43 14.47
CA MET A 100 -12.67 -0.73 14.60
C MET A 100 -13.57 -0.97 13.41
N SER A 101 -14.82 -1.35 13.69
CA SER A 101 -15.88 -1.63 12.71
C SER A 101 -17.22 -1.27 13.31
N VAL A 102 -18.19 -0.93 12.46
CA VAL A 102 -19.56 -0.68 12.91
C VAL A 102 -20.18 -1.89 13.62
N ASN A 103 -19.82 -3.11 13.22
CA ASN A 103 -20.31 -4.34 13.85
C ASN A 103 -19.91 -4.49 15.33
N LEU A 104 -18.84 -3.81 15.74
CA LEU A 104 -18.42 -3.81 17.14
C LEU A 104 -19.26 -2.87 18.02
N LEU A 105 -20.12 -2.03 17.41
CA LEU A 105 -21.02 -1.10 18.11
C LEU A 105 -22.48 -1.57 18.10
N LEU A 106 -22.87 -2.41 17.14
CA LEU A 106 -24.26 -2.87 17.00
C LEU A 106 -24.55 -4.06 17.92
N ASP A 107 -25.72 -4.07 18.56
CA ASP A 107 -26.12 -5.17 19.45
C ASP A 107 -26.33 -6.49 18.69
N GLU A 108 -26.84 -6.42 17.46
CA GLU A 108 -27.05 -7.58 16.58
C GLU A 108 -26.50 -7.31 15.18
N GLU A 109 -25.69 -8.22 14.67
CA GLU A 109 -25.10 -8.13 13.31
C GLU A 109 -26.17 -8.21 12.19
N SER A 110 -27.34 -8.79 12.51
CA SER A 110 -28.41 -9.04 11.54
C SER A 110 -29.38 -7.86 11.33
N VAL A 111 -29.25 -6.80 12.12
CA VAL A 111 -30.15 -5.65 11.99
C VAL A 111 -29.82 -4.86 10.71
N PRO A 112 -30.74 -4.81 9.75
CA PRO A 112 -30.50 -4.02 8.54
C PRO A 112 -30.53 -2.53 8.88
N VAL A 113 -29.38 -1.91 8.86
CA VAL A 113 -29.28 -0.46 9.03
C VAL A 113 -29.25 0.18 7.62
N VAL A 114 -30.16 1.09 7.38
CA VAL A 114 -30.20 1.83 6.10
C VAL A 114 -29.14 2.92 6.13
N TRP A 115 -27.96 2.61 5.63
CA TRP A 115 -26.85 3.54 5.53
C TRP A 115 -26.93 4.37 4.25
N ARG A 116 -27.08 5.68 4.39
CA ARG A 116 -26.94 6.63 3.27
C ARG A 116 -25.51 7.18 3.25
N GLY A 117 -25.01 7.54 2.06
CA GLY A 117 -23.62 8.02 1.87
C GLY A 117 -23.12 9.02 2.93
N PRO A 118 -23.87 10.10 3.24
CA PRO A 118 -23.45 11.05 4.30
C PRO A 118 -23.32 10.43 5.70
N ILE A 119 -24.15 9.45 6.03
CA ILE A 119 -24.08 8.75 7.33
C ILE A 119 -22.83 7.88 7.37
N ILE A 120 -22.52 7.14 6.29
CA ILE A 120 -21.30 6.33 6.18
C ILE A 120 -20.05 7.19 6.39
N ALA A 121 -19.97 8.30 5.68
CA ALA A 121 -18.85 9.22 5.83
C ALA A 121 -18.74 9.81 7.24
N GLY A 122 -19.87 10.16 7.85
CA GLY A 122 -19.92 10.63 9.24
C GLY A 122 -19.40 9.58 10.22
N THR A 123 -19.80 8.31 10.04
CA THR A 123 -19.33 7.20 10.89
C THR A 123 -17.84 6.94 10.72
N VAL A 124 -17.32 6.94 9.51
CA VAL A 124 -15.88 6.77 9.25
C VAL A 124 -15.08 7.92 9.85
N LYS A 125 -15.57 9.16 9.74
CA LYS A 125 -14.98 10.33 10.40
C LYS A 125 -14.95 10.15 11.92
N GLN A 126 -16.05 9.66 12.50
CA GLN A 126 -16.15 9.40 13.92
C GLN A 126 -15.18 8.31 14.36
N PHE A 127 -15.05 7.20 13.61
CA PHE A 127 -14.06 6.17 13.88
C PHE A 127 -12.63 6.68 13.78
N TRP A 128 -12.36 7.60 12.87
CA TRP A 128 -11.07 8.23 12.79
C TRP A 128 -10.79 9.14 14.00
N SER A 129 -11.73 10.03 14.35
CA SER A 129 -11.49 11.10 15.34
C SER A 129 -11.81 10.71 16.78
N GLU A 130 -12.71 9.75 17.05
CA GLU A 130 -13.19 9.43 18.39
C GLU A 130 -12.70 8.10 18.94
N VAL A 131 -12.11 7.25 18.08
CA VAL A 131 -11.45 6.01 18.54
C VAL A 131 -10.08 6.37 19.10
N ASP A 132 -9.79 5.82 20.25
CA ASP A 132 -8.52 6.02 20.98
C ASP A 132 -7.43 5.11 20.40
N TRP A 133 -6.99 5.43 19.17
CA TRP A 133 -5.91 4.72 18.49
C TRP A 133 -4.58 4.91 19.22
N LYS A 134 -3.84 3.83 19.51
CA LYS A 134 -2.60 3.89 20.31
C LYS A 134 -1.38 3.49 19.48
N ASP A 135 -0.49 4.45 19.25
CA ASP A 135 0.81 4.25 18.60
C ASP A 135 0.76 3.42 17.32
N VAL A 136 -0.26 3.65 16.50
CA VAL A 136 -0.45 2.92 15.24
C VAL A 136 0.59 3.36 14.22
N GLU A 137 1.41 2.42 13.76
CA GLU A 137 2.39 2.68 12.72
C GLU A 137 1.80 2.51 11.31
N TYR A 138 0.96 1.49 11.14
CA TYR A 138 0.26 1.22 9.88
C TYR A 138 -1.22 0.92 10.12
N MET A 139 -2.07 1.76 9.56
CA MET A 139 -3.51 1.53 9.55
C MET A 139 -3.95 1.11 8.14
N PHE A 140 -4.61 -0.03 8.05
CA PHE A 140 -5.25 -0.49 6.82
C PHE A 140 -6.74 -0.18 6.86
N VAL A 141 -7.22 0.51 5.84
CA VAL A 141 -8.64 0.90 5.74
C VAL A 141 -9.32 -0.01 4.74
N ASP A 142 -10.27 -0.83 5.21
CA ASP A 142 -11.11 -1.65 4.34
C ASP A 142 -12.21 -0.77 3.74
N MET A 143 -12.00 -0.33 2.50
CA MET A 143 -12.84 0.66 1.84
C MET A 143 -14.17 0.06 1.36
N PRO A 144 -15.25 0.84 1.31
CA PRO A 144 -16.47 0.38 0.64
C PRO A 144 -16.18 -0.04 -0.81
N PRO A 145 -16.87 -1.07 -1.35
CA PRO A 145 -16.65 -1.50 -2.72
C PRO A 145 -17.14 -0.46 -3.73
N GLY A 146 -16.50 -0.45 -4.90
CA GLY A 146 -16.82 0.49 -5.99
C GLY A 146 -15.91 1.71 -6.01
N THR A 147 -16.20 2.60 -6.94
CA THR A 147 -15.45 3.84 -7.22
C THR A 147 -16.39 5.04 -7.32
N GLY A 148 -17.52 4.99 -6.60
CA GLY A 148 -18.54 6.05 -6.57
C GLY A 148 -18.35 7.02 -5.40
N ASP A 149 -19.43 7.70 -5.04
CA ASP A 149 -19.42 8.80 -4.06
C ASP A 149 -19.03 8.37 -2.65
N VAL A 150 -19.37 7.13 -2.25
CA VAL A 150 -19.11 6.65 -0.88
C VAL A 150 -17.61 6.46 -0.64
N PRO A 151 -16.86 5.66 -1.45
CA PRO A 151 -15.41 5.58 -1.33
C PRO A 151 -14.73 6.95 -1.44
N LEU A 152 -15.17 7.80 -2.36
CA LEU A 152 -14.62 9.14 -2.53
C LEU A 152 -14.76 9.98 -1.25
N THR A 153 -15.94 9.95 -0.61
CA THR A 153 -16.17 10.68 0.63
C THR A 153 -15.32 10.15 1.80
N VAL A 154 -15.12 8.83 1.87
CA VAL A 154 -14.23 8.22 2.87
C VAL A 154 -12.79 8.70 2.66
N PHE A 155 -12.30 8.70 1.42
CA PHE A 155 -10.97 9.23 1.09
C PHE A 155 -10.79 10.69 1.48
N GLN A 156 -11.82 11.53 1.26
CA GLN A 156 -11.79 12.94 1.65
C GLN A 156 -11.74 13.15 3.17
N SER A 157 -12.06 12.12 3.93
CA SER A 157 -12.19 12.18 5.39
C SER A 157 -10.97 11.70 6.14
N LEU A 158 -10.10 10.92 5.47
CA LEU A 158 -8.93 10.26 6.05
C LEU A 158 -7.64 10.74 5.38
N PRO A 159 -6.54 10.89 6.13
CA PRO A 159 -5.22 11.24 5.56
C PRO A 159 -4.56 10.00 4.95
N VAL A 160 -5.08 9.51 3.83
CA VAL A 160 -4.59 8.30 3.17
C VAL A 160 -3.27 8.56 2.47
N ASP A 161 -2.23 7.80 2.83
CA ASP A 161 -0.87 7.89 2.26
C ASP A 161 -0.72 7.13 0.94
N GLY A 162 -1.61 6.17 0.68
CA GLY A 162 -1.61 5.41 -0.57
C GLY A 162 -2.72 4.38 -0.64
N ILE A 163 -3.02 3.88 -1.84
CA ILE A 163 -4.03 2.85 -2.01
C ILE A 163 -3.50 1.59 -2.68
N ILE A 164 -4.11 0.46 -2.32
CA ILE A 164 -3.93 -0.83 -2.96
C ILE A 164 -5.23 -1.18 -3.68
N ILE A 165 -5.15 -1.49 -4.97
CA ILE A 165 -6.32 -1.90 -5.75
C ILE A 165 -6.41 -3.43 -5.75
N VAL A 166 -7.49 -3.98 -5.20
CA VAL A 166 -7.77 -5.42 -5.22
C VAL A 166 -8.74 -5.72 -6.35
N THR A 167 -8.35 -6.66 -7.20
CA THR A 167 -9.15 -7.11 -8.35
C THR A 167 -9.14 -8.63 -8.46
N SER A 168 -9.89 -9.17 -9.42
CA SER A 168 -9.87 -10.59 -9.80
C SER A 168 -9.76 -10.71 -11.31
N PRO A 169 -9.22 -11.80 -11.87
CA PRO A 169 -9.14 -11.98 -13.32
C PRO A 169 -10.52 -11.84 -13.94
N SER A 170 -10.72 -10.87 -14.81
CA SER A 170 -11.95 -10.67 -15.57
C SER A 170 -11.69 -9.73 -16.75
N GLU A 171 -12.55 -9.76 -17.76
CA GLU A 171 -12.46 -8.82 -18.90
C GLU A 171 -12.65 -7.36 -18.50
N LEU A 172 -13.28 -7.11 -17.35
CA LEU A 172 -13.56 -5.76 -16.83
C LEU A 172 -12.42 -5.17 -15.97
N VAL A 173 -11.31 -5.90 -15.75
CA VAL A 173 -10.20 -5.44 -14.90
C VAL A 173 -9.72 -4.06 -15.33
N SER A 174 -9.53 -3.84 -16.64
CA SER A 174 -9.05 -2.56 -17.16
C SER A 174 -9.95 -1.39 -16.72
N MET A 175 -11.27 -1.53 -16.89
CA MET A 175 -12.23 -0.48 -16.51
C MET A 175 -12.27 -0.25 -14.99
N ILE A 176 -12.16 -1.32 -14.20
CA ILE A 176 -12.19 -1.25 -12.74
C ILE A 176 -10.96 -0.52 -12.21
N VAL A 177 -9.77 -0.93 -12.68
CA VAL A 177 -8.51 -0.31 -12.30
C VAL A 177 -8.46 1.15 -12.76
N GLU A 178 -8.88 1.43 -14.01
CA GLU A 178 -8.96 2.79 -14.54
C GLU A 178 -9.79 3.73 -13.65
N LYS A 179 -10.98 3.29 -13.24
CA LYS A 179 -11.83 4.09 -12.34
C LYS A 179 -11.17 4.33 -10.97
N ALA A 180 -10.52 3.30 -10.41
CA ALA A 180 -9.81 3.43 -9.14
C ALA A 180 -8.60 4.38 -9.24
N VAL A 181 -7.86 4.30 -10.35
CA VAL A 181 -6.74 5.21 -10.65
C VAL A 181 -7.22 6.65 -10.83
N ASN A 182 -8.28 6.85 -11.60
CA ASN A 182 -8.85 8.19 -11.80
C ASN A 182 -9.35 8.80 -10.49
N MET A 183 -9.95 7.98 -9.62
CA MET A 183 -10.37 8.41 -8.28
C MET A 183 -9.17 8.80 -7.42
N ALA A 184 -8.13 7.97 -7.40
CA ALA A 184 -6.91 8.24 -6.66
C ALA A 184 -6.20 9.50 -7.14
N ASN A 185 -6.10 9.69 -8.47
CA ASN A 185 -5.52 10.88 -9.08
C ASN A 185 -6.32 12.15 -8.74
N ALA A 186 -7.66 12.08 -8.75
CA ALA A 186 -8.51 13.21 -8.37
C ALA A 186 -8.32 13.62 -6.90
N MET A 187 -7.88 12.69 -6.06
CA MET A 187 -7.58 12.90 -4.64
C MET A 187 -6.10 13.16 -4.36
N GLU A 188 -5.25 13.10 -5.39
CA GLU A 188 -3.79 13.17 -5.28
C GLU A 188 -3.19 12.11 -4.33
N ILE A 189 -3.82 10.92 -4.30
CA ILE A 189 -3.38 9.79 -3.48
C ILE A 189 -2.63 8.81 -4.39
N PRO A 190 -1.39 8.40 -4.06
CA PRO A 190 -0.63 7.47 -4.86
C PRO A 190 -1.26 6.07 -4.85
N VAL A 191 -1.23 5.39 -6.00
CA VAL A 191 -1.59 3.99 -6.12
C VAL A 191 -0.34 3.14 -5.89
N LEU A 192 -0.26 2.45 -4.75
CA LEU A 192 0.89 1.64 -4.37
C LEU A 192 1.02 0.39 -5.25
N GLY A 193 -0.10 -0.13 -5.74
CA GLY A 193 -0.10 -1.25 -6.66
C GLY A 193 -1.43 -2.01 -6.72
N ILE A 194 -1.42 -3.09 -7.52
CA ILE A 194 -2.56 -3.96 -7.76
C ILE A 194 -2.31 -5.32 -7.13
N VAL A 195 -3.30 -5.86 -6.41
CA VAL A 195 -3.35 -7.26 -5.97
C VAL A 195 -4.44 -7.98 -6.75
N GLU A 196 -4.04 -8.97 -7.55
CA GLU A 196 -4.99 -9.82 -8.29
C GLU A 196 -5.31 -11.06 -7.46
N ASN A 197 -6.51 -11.12 -6.90
CA ASN A 197 -6.99 -12.27 -6.14
C ASN A 197 -7.72 -13.26 -7.06
N TYR A 198 -7.81 -14.53 -6.65
CA TYR A 198 -8.39 -15.62 -7.43
C TYR A 198 -7.69 -15.87 -8.76
N SER A 199 -6.39 -15.59 -8.84
CA SER A 199 -5.60 -15.61 -10.05
C SER A 199 -5.40 -17.04 -10.58
N TYR A 200 -5.10 -17.98 -9.69
CA TYR A 200 -4.78 -19.35 -10.06
C TYR A 200 -5.18 -20.37 -8.98
N ILE A 201 -5.22 -21.64 -9.40
CA ILE A 201 -5.27 -22.80 -8.51
C ILE A 201 -3.95 -23.54 -8.64
N LYS A 202 -3.32 -23.90 -7.53
CA LYS A 202 -2.16 -24.79 -7.54
C LYS A 202 -2.62 -26.24 -7.44
N CYS A 203 -2.32 -27.06 -8.45
CA CYS A 203 -2.66 -28.48 -8.43
C CYS A 203 -2.00 -29.17 -7.22
N PRO A 204 -2.76 -29.84 -6.37
CA PRO A 204 -2.22 -30.49 -5.17
C PRO A 204 -1.26 -31.66 -5.50
N ASP A 205 -1.44 -32.32 -6.64
CA ASP A 205 -0.66 -33.49 -7.01
C ASP A 205 0.67 -33.16 -7.69
N CYS A 206 0.68 -32.19 -8.61
CA CYS A 206 1.86 -31.90 -9.43
C CYS A 206 2.37 -30.45 -9.30
N GLY A 207 1.71 -29.60 -8.52
CA GLY A 207 2.11 -28.20 -8.30
C GLY A 207 1.88 -27.27 -9.51
N LYS A 208 1.37 -27.77 -10.64
CA LYS A 208 1.08 -26.96 -11.83
C LYS A 208 0.04 -25.88 -11.51
N LEU A 209 0.30 -24.67 -11.98
CA LEU A 209 -0.66 -23.58 -11.87
C LEU A 209 -1.73 -23.72 -12.96
N ILE A 210 -2.97 -23.59 -12.55
CA ILE A 210 -4.16 -23.63 -13.41
C ILE A 210 -4.83 -22.27 -13.27
N TYR A 211 -5.08 -21.60 -14.38
CA TYR A 211 -5.72 -20.29 -14.43
C TYR A 211 -7.19 -20.43 -14.86
N PRO A 212 -8.14 -20.53 -13.90
CA PRO A 212 -9.55 -20.82 -14.19
C PRO A 212 -10.22 -19.75 -15.05
N PHE A 213 -9.71 -18.52 -14.96
CA PHE A 213 -10.23 -17.35 -15.69
C PHE A 213 -9.26 -16.87 -16.80
N GLY A 214 -8.30 -17.72 -17.18
CA GLY A 214 -7.20 -17.36 -18.08
C GLY A 214 -6.07 -16.58 -17.39
N GLU A 215 -4.98 -16.39 -18.08
CA GLU A 215 -3.90 -15.50 -17.66
C GLU A 215 -4.44 -14.07 -17.76
N GLY A 216 -4.58 -13.40 -16.61
CA GLY A 216 -5.30 -12.13 -16.51
C GLY A 216 -4.59 -11.00 -17.26
N LYS A 217 -5.37 -9.98 -17.67
CA LYS A 217 -4.87 -8.75 -18.30
C LYS A 217 -4.34 -7.72 -17.29
N THR A 218 -4.10 -8.13 -16.06
CA THR A 218 -3.72 -7.20 -14.97
C THR A 218 -2.34 -6.60 -15.19
N ASP A 219 -1.40 -7.34 -15.82
CA ASP A 219 -0.09 -6.80 -16.20
C ASP A 219 -0.22 -5.70 -17.26
N ASP A 220 -1.01 -5.94 -18.31
CA ASP A 220 -1.25 -4.95 -19.38
C ASP A 220 -1.84 -3.66 -18.80
N VAL A 221 -2.75 -3.82 -17.82
CA VAL A 221 -3.37 -2.69 -17.14
C VAL A 221 -2.37 -1.98 -16.24
N GLY A 222 -1.57 -2.75 -15.49
CA GLY A 222 -0.48 -2.22 -14.66
C GLY A 222 0.52 -1.41 -15.50
N LEU A 223 0.93 -1.95 -16.63
CA LEU A 223 1.82 -1.26 -17.59
C LEU A 223 1.18 0.02 -18.14
N LYS A 224 -0.08 -0.05 -18.58
CA LYS A 224 -0.79 1.11 -19.13
C LYS A 224 -0.83 2.31 -18.17
N TYR A 225 -0.98 2.07 -16.87
CA TYR A 225 -1.08 3.13 -15.85
C TYR A 225 0.19 3.33 -15.03
N GLY A 226 1.27 2.61 -15.34
CA GLY A 226 2.51 2.67 -14.57
C GLY A 226 2.39 2.13 -13.14
N ILE A 227 1.46 1.19 -12.88
CA ILE A 227 1.15 0.68 -11.54
C ILE A 227 1.64 -0.77 -11.43
N PRO A 228 2.46 -1.12 -10.41
CA PRO A 228 2.96 -2.48 -10.26
C PRO A 228 1.85 -3.47 -9.86
N VAL A 229 1.90 -4.68 -10.40
CA VAL A 229 1.17 -5.82 -9.85
C VAL A 229 1.98 -6.36 -8.68
N LEU A 230 1.49 -6.14 -7.45
CA LEU A 230 2.20 -6.48 -6.21
C LEU A 230 2.15 -7.97 -5.92
N SER A 231 1.00 -8.59 -6.15
CA SER A 231 0.80 -10.03 -5.92
C SER A 231 -0.32 -10.60 -6.77
N ARG A 232 -0.19 -11.90 -7.08
CA ARG A 232 -1.27 -12.75 -7.56
C ARG A 232 -1.58 -13.81 -6.51
N LEU A 233 -2.83 -13.85 -6.05
CA LEU A 233 -3.25 -14.73 -4.97
C LEU A 233 -3.97 -15.96 -5.52
N PRO A 234 -3.74 -17.14 -4.91
CA PRO A 234 -4.40 -18.37 -5.32
C PRO A 234 -5.88 -18.39 -4.90
N MET A 235 -6.65 -19.22 -5.58
CA MET A 235 -7.90 -19.77 -5.06
C MET A 235 -7.54 -20.95 -4.15
N ASP A 236 -7.56 -20.73 -2.85
CA ASP A 236 -7.16 -21.72 -1.84
C ASP A 236 -8.21 -21.75 -0.72
N SER A 237 -8.72 -22.95 -0.42
CA SER A 237 -9.74 -23.13 0.61
C SER A 237 -9.27 -22.71 2.00
N ARG A 238 -7.95 -22.81 2.27
CA ARG A 238 -7.38 -22.37 3.54
C ARG A 238 -7.60 -20.88 3.80
N ILE A 239 -7.64 -20.06 2.73
CA ILE A 239 -7.95 -18.63 2.83
C ILE A 239 -9.40 -18.45 3.27
N ALA A 240 -10.35 -19.14 2.61
CA ALA A 240 -11.76 -19.07 2.97
C ALA A 240 -12.01 -19.58 4.40
N ASP A 241 -11.41 -20.72 4.75
CA ASP A 241 -11.51 -21.30 6.09
C ASP A 241 -10.96 -20.36 7.18
N ALA A 242 -9.82 -19.70 6.90
CA ALA A 242 -9.23 -18.73 7.83
C ALA A 242 -10.12 -17.51 8.04
N MET A 243 -10.71 -16.98 6.95
CA MET A 243 -11.62 -15.84 7.00
C MET A 243 -12.93 -16.18 7.74
N ASP A 244 -13.51 -17.34 7.46
CA ASP A 244 -14.79 -17.76 8.04
C ASP A 244 -14.68 -18.14 9.53
N ASN A 245 -13.52 -18.66 9.94
CA ASN A 245 -13.27 -19.10 11.31
C ASN A 245 -12.49 -18.09 12.16
N GLY A 246 -12.28 -16.86 11.68
CA GLY A 246 -11.60 -15.80 12.45
C GLY A 246 -10.12 -16.08 12.71
N LYS A 247 -9.42 -16.73 11.75
CA LYS A 247 -8.02 -17.20 11.88
C LYS A 247 -7.08 -16.58 10.87
N VAL A 248 -7.40 -15.40 10.34
CA VAL A 248 -6.57 -14.75 9.31
C VAL A 248 -5.15 -14.46 9.80
N GLU A 249 -4.94 -14.24 11.09
CA GLU A 249 -3.62 -14.06 11.69
C GLU A 249 -2.82 -15.36 11.72
N ASP A 250 -3.49 -16.50 11.92
CA ASP A 250 -2.86 -17.83 12.06
C ASP A 250 -2.63 -18.49 10.68
N LEU A 251 -3.02 -17.85 9.58
CA LEU A 251 -2.88 -18.42 8.23
C LEU A 251 -1.40 -18.63 7.88
N GLU A 252 -1.01 -19.90 7.74
CA GLU A 252 0.35 -20.35 7.37
C GLU A 252 0.51 -20.45 5.83
N LEU A 253 -0.01 -19.49 5.11
CA LEU A 253 0.15 -19.40 3.66
C LEU A 253 1.00 -18.17 3.35
N ASP A 254 2.11 -18.39 2.65
CA ASP A 254 2.98 -17.30 2.21
C ASP A 254 2.34 -16.58 1.02
N VAL A 255 1.46 -15.65 1.36
CA VAL A 255 0.81 -14.73 0.43
C VAL A 255 0.91 -13.31 0.98
N LEU A 256 1.10 -12.33 0.12
CA LEU A 256 1.24 -10.90 0.45
C LEU A 256 2.52 -10.53 1.23
N GLY A 257 3.46 -11.44 1.48
CA GLY A 257 4.74 -11.11 2.13
C GLY A 257 5.53 -10.08 1.32
N GLU A 258 5.79 -10.36 0.05
CA GLU A 258 6.47 -9.42 -0.86
C GLU A 258 5.69 -8.12 -1.06
N THR A 259 4.35 -8.20 -1.05
CA THR A 259 3.50 -6.99 -1.10
C THR A 259 3.73 -6.13 0.13
N ALA A 260 3.78 -6.73 1.32
CA ALA A 260 4.03 -5.99 2.55
C ALA A 260 5.43 -5.35 2.56
N ASP A 261 6.46 -6.07 2.09
CA ASP A 261 7.83 -5.53 1.95
C ASP A 261 7.88 -4.34 0.99
N THR A 262 7.17 -4.44 -0.13
CA THR A 262 7.08 -3.35 -1.11
C THR A 262 6.35 -2.13 -0.53
N ILE A 263 5.23 -2.34 0.17
CA ILE A 263 4.49 -1.25 0.81
C ILE A 263 5.34 -0.57 1.88
N GLU A 264 5.98 -1.34 2.74
CA GLU A 264 6.90 -0.83 3.76
C GLU A 264 7.99 0.02 3.13
N PHE A 265 8.61 -0.47 2.06
CA PHE A 265 9.64 0.25 1.33
C PHE A 265 9.12 1.58 0.74
N LEU A 266 7.97 1.56 0.06
CA LEU A 266 7.39 2.76 -0.56
C LEU A 266 6.97 3.81 0.44
N LEU A 267 6.46 3.40 1.62
CA LEU A 267 5.91 4.34 2.60
C LEU A 267 6.88 4.75 3.71
N ARG A 268 8.03 4.08 3.86
CA ARG A 268 9.01 4.44 4.89
C ARG A 268 9.47 5.90 4.80
N ASN A 269 9.55 6.43 3.61
CA ASN A 269 10.13 7.73 3.31
C ASN A 269 9.12 8.86 3.09
N VAL A 270 7.83 8.58 3.22
CA VAL A 270 6.79 9.62 3.10
C VAL A 270 6.85 10.65 4.26
N ASP A 271 7.46 10.31 5.41
CA ASP A 271 7.53 11.18 6.60
C ASP A 271 8.78 12.07 6.68
N HIS A 272 9.75 11.84 5.86
CA HIS A 272 10.88 12.73 5.84
C HIS A 272 10.52 13.93 4.96
N SER A 273 9.98 14.98 5.63
CA SER A 273 10.15 16.35 5.12
C SER A 273 11.65 16.52 4.92
N ILE A 274 12.07 16.32 3.69
CA ILE A 274 13.45 16.55 3.28
C ILE A 274 13.74 17.97 3.64
N ASP A 275 14.74 18.19 4.48
CA ASP A 275 15.41 19.45 4.53
C ASP A 275 15.94 19.72 3.12
N ARG A 276 15.27 20.62 2.40
CA ARG A 276 15.55 20.95 0.99
C ARG A 276 16.97 21.47 0.77
N GLU A 277 17.73 21.66 1.85
CA GLU A 277 19.12 22.08 1.83
C GLU A 277 20.13 20.94 1.54
N GLU A 278 19.76 19.65 1.77
CA GLU A 278 20.65 18.52 1.47
C GLU A 278 20.72 18.11 -0.02
N TYR A 279 19.81 18.57 -0.86
CA TYR A 279 19.80 18.25 -2.31
C TYR A 279 20.79 19.04 -3.15
N GLY A 280 21.69 19.79 -2.56
CA GLY A 280 22.79 20.47 -3.24
C GLY A 280 24.05 19.62 -3.43
N GLU A 281 24.07 18.39 -2.95
CA GLU A 281 25.22 17.51 -3.05
C GLU A 281 25.28 16.76 -4.38
N ASP A 282 26.49 16.44 -4.81
CA ASP A 282 26.76 15.66 -6.01
C ASP A 282 26.46 14.19 -5.72
N HIS A 283 25.56 13.56 -6.50
CA HIS A 283 25.16 12.16 -6.33
C HIS A 283 25.44 11.35 -7.60
N LYS A 284 25.80 10.08 -7.38
CA LYS A 284 25.83 9.08 -8.44
C LYS A 284 24.70 8.10 -8.23
N VAL A 285 23.62 8.32 -8.99
CA VAL A 285 22.34 7.64 -8.80
C VAL A 285 22.19 6.51 -9.80
N ALA A 286 21.78 5.32 -9.38
CA ALA A 286 21.40 4.23 -10.26
C ALA A 286 19.87 4.03 -10.22
N ILE A 287 19.26 3.84 -11.40
CA ILE A 287 17.84 3.51 -11.53
C ILE A 287 17.74 2.07 -12.01
N ALA A 288 17.09 1.21 -11.24
CA ALA A 288 16.78 -0.16 -11.61
C ALA A 288 15.75 -0.17 -12.74
N LEU A 289 16.01 -0.87 -13.85
CA LEU A 289 15.09 -0.98 -14.97
C LEU A 289 14.25 -2.26 -14.87
N ASP A 290 13.03 -2.20 -15.39
CA ASP A 290 12.21 -3.37 -15.63
C ASP A 290 12.63 -4.09 -16.94
N GLU A 291 11.90 -5.16 -17.30
CA GLU A 291 12.20 -5.96 -18.48
C GLU A 291 12.08 -5.16 -19.80
N ASP A 292 11.21 -4.15 -19.83
CA ASP A 292 11.03 -3.28 -21.01
C ASP A 292 12.08 -2.16 -21.09
N GLU A 293 12.96 -2.04 -20.10
CA GLU A 293 14.04 -1.03 -20.00
C GLU A 293 13.58 0.43 -20.07
N LYS A 294 12.30 0.67 -19.94
CA LYS A 294 11.69 1.99 -20.03
C LYS A 294 11.21 2.51 -18.67
N PHE A 295 10.79 1.60 -17.82
CA PHE A 295 10.21 1.92 -16.52
C PHE A 295 11.13 1.49 -15.38
N VAL A 296 10.96 2.13 -14.23
CA VAL A 296 11.66 1.74 -13.01
C VAL A 296 11.13 0.38 -12.52
N GLY A 297 12.05 -0.56 -12.33
CA GLY A 297 11.78 -1.94 -11.92
C GLY A 297 12.05 -2.21 -10.44
N LYS A 298 11.66 -3.43 -10.00
CA LYS A 298 12.07 -3.96 -8.69
C LYS A 298 13.54 -4.34 -8.73
N LEU A 299 14.29 -4.03 -7.66
CA LEU A 299 15.72 -4.35 -7.61
C LEU A 299 16.02 -5.85 -7.76
N ALA A 300 15.18 -6.70 -7.17
CA ALA A 300 15.32 -8.15 -7.27
C ALA A 300 15.22 -8.72 -8.70
N ASN A 301 14.58 -8.00 -9.61
CA ASN A 301 14.36 -8.43 -11.00
C ASN A 301 15.16 -7.59 -12.00
N ALA A 302 15.90 -6.59 -11.53
CA ALA A 302 16.62 -5.67 -12.42
C ALA A 302 17.94 -6.29 -12.88
N HIS A 303 18.08 -6.46 -14.17
CA HIS A 303 19.33 -6.89 -14.84
C HIS A 303 20.11 -5.71 -15.44
N ARG A 304 19.46 -4.56 -15.58
CA ARG A 304 20.06 -3.36 -16.15
C ARG A 304 19.71 -2.13 -15.32
N PHE A 305 20.66 -1.20 -15.24
CA PHE A 305 20.54 0.04 -14.48
C PHE A 305 20.95 1.22 -15.35
N VAL A 306 20.24 2.32 -15.24
CA VAL A 306 20.72 3.63 -15.72
C VAL A 306 21.46 4.29 -14.57
N ILE A 307 22.71 4.67 -14.79
CA ILE A 307 23.51 5.43 -13.83
C ILE A 307 23.56 6.89 -14.31
N ALA A 308 23.19 7.81 -13.44
CA ALA A 308 23.29 9.24 -13.66
C ALA A 308 24.24 9.87 -12.63
N ASP A 309 25.26 10.54 -13.12
CA ASP A 309 26.15 11.38 -12.32
C ASP A 309 25.52 12.78 -12.23
N THR A 310 25.16 13.24 -11.04
CA THR A 310 24.40 14.48 -10.86
C THR A 310 25.21 15.51 -10.10
N LYS A 311 25.04 16.77 -10.46
CA LYS A 311 25.59 17.93 -9.76
C LYS A 311 24.51 18.98 -9.57
N GLY A 312 24.05 19.10 -8.33
CA GLY A 312 22.88 19.88 -8.03
C GLY A 312 21.67 19.40 -8.86
N LYS A 313 21.05 20.28 -9.65
CA LYS A 313 19.89 19.95 -10.49
C LYS A 313 20.24 19.52 -11.93
N LYS A 314 21.47 19.09 -12.21
CA LYS A 314 21.92 18.74 -13.56
C LYS A 314 22.51 17.35 -13.60
N ILE A 315 22.23 16.61 -14.66
CA ILE A 315 22.94 15.39 -15.02
C ILE A 315 24.21 15.78 -15.77
N LEU A 316 25.37 15.31 -15.28
CA LEU A 316 26.67 15.52 -15.91
C LEU A 316 26.97 14.42 -16.91
N GLU A 317 26.72 13.19 -16.55
CA GLU A 317 26.97 12.00 -17.34
C GLU A 317 25.88 10.97 -17.12
N ARG A 318 25.60 10.16 -18.15
CA ARG A 318 24.67 9.05 -18.08
C ARG A 318 25.28 7.82 -18.73
N THR A 319 25.27 6.71 -17.98
CA THR A 319 25.81 5.42 -18.42
C THR A 319 24.82 4.29 -18.07
N THR A 320 25.08 3.09 -18.58
CA THR A 320 24.30 1.90 -18.23
C THR A 320 25.19 0.86 -17.58
N LEU A 321 24.63 0.07 -16.67
CA LEU A 321 25.29 -1.04 -16.00
C LEU A 321 24.39 -2.27 -16.12
N GLU A 322 24.99 -3.42 -16.44
CA GLU A 322 24.33 -4.72 -16.48
C GLU A 322 24.85 -5.61 -15.37
N ALA A 323 23.97 -6.44 -14.82
CA ALA A 323 24.31 -7.43 -13.80
C ALA A 323 23.50 -8.71 -14.02
N ALA A 324 24.11 -9.86 -13.78
CA ALA A 324 23.48 -11.16 -14.00
C ALA A 324 22.60 -11.60 -12.82
N SER A 325 22.83 -11.06 -11.62
CA SER A 325 22.04 -11.32 -10.43
C SER A 325 21.91 -10.06 -9.56
N PRO A 326 20.91 -10.02 -8.64
CA PRO A 326 20.75 -8.90 -7.71
C PRO A 326 21.98 -8.68 -6.80
N GLU A 327 22.64 -9.74 -6.37
CA GLU A 327 23.84 -9.67 -5.52
C GLU A 327 25.03 -9.11 -6.33
N GLU A 328 25.19 -9.55 -7.57
CA GLU A 328 26.19 -9.02 -8.48
C GLU A 328 25.93 -7.55 -8.78
N ALA A 329 24.64 -7.16 -8.90
CA ALA A 329 24.24 -5.78 -9.10
C ALA A 329 24.74 -4.87 -7.98
N VAL A 330 24.55 -5.25 -6.71
CA VAL A 330 25.01 -4.46 -5.56
C VAL A 330 26.53 -4.27 -5.58
N ALA A 331 27.29 -5.32 -5.88
CA ALA A 331 28.75 -5.25 -5.99
C ALA A 331 29.20 -4.36 -7.16
N ALA A 332 28.53 -4.45 -8.31
CA ALA A 332 28.82 -3.66 -9.49
C ALA A 332 28.48 -2.18 -9.29
N LEU A 333 27.35 -1.88 -8.65
CA LEU A 333 26.93 -0.52 -8.29
C LEU A 333 27.94 0.14 -7.34
N LYS A 334 28.41 -0.59 -6.33
CA LYS A 334 29.46 -0.11 -5.45
C LYS A 334 30.77 0.20 -6.21
N LYS A 335 31.19 -0.74 -7.08
CA LYS A 335 32.40 -0.54 -7.91
C LYS A 335 32.26 0.67 -8.84
N ALA A 336 31.05 0.95 -9.33
CA ALA A 336 30.76 2.13 -10.14
C ALA A 336 30.71 3.44 -9.34
N GLY A 337 30.82 3.37 -8.01
CA GLY A 337 30.75 4.54 -7.13
C GLY A 337 29.36 5.10 -6.94
N VAL A 338 28.33 4.27 -7.14
CA VAL A 338 26.93 4.65 -6.92
C VAL A 338 26.71 4.82 -5.41
N ASP A 339 26.12 5.92 -5.01
CA ASP A 339 25.75 6.22 -3.63
C ASP A 339 24.26 6.05 -3.36
N MET A 340 23.45 5.93 -4.42
CA MET A 340 22.01 5.85 -4.31
C MET A 340 21.37 4.99 -5.41
N VAL A 341 20.39 4.13 -5.05
CA VAL A 341 19.61 3.32 -5.98
C VAL A 341 18.13 3.68 -5.90
N ILE A 342 17.54 4.01 -7.03
CA ILE A 342 16.11 4.25 -7.19
C ILE A 342 15.47 2.97 -7.77
N CYS A 343 14.44 2.43 -7.08
CA CYS A 343 13.73 1.24 -7.53
C CYS A 343 12.27 1.22 -7.04
N SER A 344 11.41 0.46 -7.74
CA SER A 344 9.99 0.36 -7.38
C SER A 344 9.69 -0.70 -6.31
N GLY A 345 10.70 -1.41 -5.83
CA GLY A 345 10.61 -2.40 -4.76
C GLY A 345 11.96 -3.04 -4.48
N ILE A 346 12.14 -3.42 -3.22
CA ILE A 346 13.36 -4.06 -2.72
C ILE A 346 13.00 -5.00 -1.59
N ASP A 347 13.56 -6.20 -1.58
CA ASP A 347 13.42 -7.11 -0.46
C ASP A 347 14.37 -6.75 0.71
N LYS A 348 14.12 -7.35 1.88
CA LYS A 348 14.87 -7.04 3.10
C LYS A 348 16.36 -7.38 2.98
N HIS A 349 16.69 -8.47 2.28
CA HIS A 349 18.07 -8.94 2.13
C HIS A 349 18.88 -7.98 1.24
N LEU A 350 18.34 -7.61 0.08
CA LEU A 350 18.99 -6.65 -0.84
C LEU A 350 19.11 -5.26 -0.22
N ARG A 351 18.12 -4.84 0.58
CA ARG A 351 18.20 -3.56 1.32
C ARG A 351 19.35 -3.56 2.31
N ALA A 352 19.50 -4.64 3.09
CA ALA A 352 20.62 -4.78 4.01
C ALA A 352 21.96 -4.78 3.25
N SER A 353 22.03 -5.49 2.13
CA SER A 353 23.21 -5.54 1.27
C SER A 353 23.60 -4.18 0.69
N LEU A 354 22.63 -3.35 0.26
CA LEU A 354 22.88 -1.96 -0.16
C LEU A 354 23.42 -1.12 0.99
N ALA A 355 22.79 -1.20 2.17
CA ALA A 355 23.21 -0.44 3.36
C ALA A 355 24.61 -0.80 3.81
N ASP A 356 24.97 -2.11 3.83
CA ASP A 356 26.32 -2.59 4.15
C ASP A 356 27.38 -2.06 3.16
N ASN A 357 26.97 -1.72 1.96
CA ASN A 357 27.81 -1.13 0.93
C ASN A 357 27.75 0.41 0.88
N ALA A 358 27.10 1.05 1.85
CA ALA A 358 26.87 2.51 1.93
C ALA A 358 26.12 3.07 0.71
N ILE A 359 25.23 2.28 0.12
CA ILE A 359 24.34 2.70 -0.97
C ILE A 359 22.94 2.92 -0.40
N ALA A 360 22.43 4.15 -0.51
CA ALA A 360 21.07 4.47 -0.10
C ALA A 360 20.05 3.87 -1.09
N SER A 361 18.88 3.47 -0.63
CA SER A 361 17.77 3.08 -1.49
C SER A 361 16.68 4.16 -1.50
N VAL A 362 16.17 4.49 -2.67
CA VAL A 362 15.09 5.46 -2.85
C VAL A 362 13.88 4.75 -3.43
N PRO A 363 12.81 4.60 -2.66
CA PRO A 363 11.60 3.99 -3.17
C PRO A 363 10.85 4.95 -4.08
N VAL A 364 10.37 4.44 -5.20
CA VAL A 364 9.50 5.18 -6.12
C VAL A 364 8.37 4.28 -6.60
N LEU A 365 7.24 4.90 -6.94
CA LEU A 365 6.21 4.21 -7.71
C LEU A 365 6.74 3.97 -9.12
N LYS A 366 6.25 2.92 -9.80
CA LYS A 366 6.62 2.62 -11.18
C LYS A 366 6.36 3.85 -12.07
N GLY A 367 7.38 4.30 -12.82
CA GLY A 367 7.30 5.44 -13.73
C GLY A 367 8.37 5.35 -14.79
N GLU A 368 8.28 6.20 -15.81
CA GLU A 368 9.33 6.31 -16.83
C GLU A 368 10.62 6.85 -16.23
N VAL A 369 11.76 6.33 -16.69
CA VAL A 369 13.08 6.70 -16.16
C VAL A 369 13.32 8.20 -16.22
N GLU A 370 12.87 8.86 -17.30
CA GLU A 370 13.07 10.31 -17.50
C GLU A 370 12.29 11.13 -16.46
N ASP A 371 11.06 10.74 -16.17
CA ASP A 371 10.22 11.41 -15.16
C ASP A 371 10.81 11.22 -13.76
N ILE A 372 11.29 10.00 -13.47
CA ILE A 372 11.93 9.68 -12.19
C ILE A 372 13.20 10.48 -11.98
N LEU A 373 14.05 10.61 -13.02
CA LEU A 373 15.24 11.46 -12.96
C LEU A 373 14.91 12.94 -12.78
N ALA A 374 13.90 13.44 -13.51
CA ALA A 374 13.45 14.82 -13.38
C ALA A 374 12.93 15.12 -11.95
N ASN A 375 12.15 14.21 -11.39
CA ASN A 375 11.62 14.32 -10.03
C ASN A 375 12.74 14.26 -8.98
N PHE A 376 13.72 13.36 -9.16
CA PHE A 376 14.89 13.29 -8.29
C PHE A 376 15.68 14.60 -8.28
N LEU A 377 16.00 15.16 -9.45
CA LEU A 377 16.71 16.43 -9.58
C LEU A 377 15.94 17.63 -8.99
N ASN A 378 14.62 17.52 -8.91
CA ASN A 378 13.76 18.54 -8.28
C ASN A 378 13.58 18.33 -6.76
N GLY A 379 14.22 17.32 -6.18
CA GLY A 379 14.17 17.05 -4.74
C GLY A 379 12.84 16.42 -4.30
N GLN A 380 12.20 15.66 -5.16
CA GLN A 380 10.91 14.99 -4.84
C GLN A 380 11.07 13.61 -4.20
N TYR A 381 12.30 13.09 -4.08
CA TYR A 381 12.58 11.80 -3.45
C TYR A 381 13.61 11.97 -2.34
N SER A 382 13.44 11.21 -1.23
CA SER A 382 14.35 11.19 -0.09
C SER A 382 15.15 9.90 -0.01
N LYS A 383 16.33 9.98 0.61
CA LYS A 383 17.11 8.77 0.99
C LYS A 383 16.33 7.91 1.97
N ALA A 384 16.35 6.59 1.79
CA ALA A 384 15.78 5.60 2.71
C ALA A 384 16.76 5.28 3.86
#